data_97b5e4af3f88e2433251886aebd0ef31
#
_entry.id   97b5e4af3f88e2433251886aebd0ef31
#
_cell.length_a   1.000
_cell.length_b   1.000
_cell.length_c   1.000
_cell.angle_alpha   90.00
_cell.angle_beta   90.00
_cell.angle_gamma   90.00
#
_symmetry.space_group_name_H-M   'P 1'
#
loop_
_entity.id
_entity.type
_entity.pdbx_description
1 polymer ?
#
loop_
_entity_poly.entity_id
_entity_poly.type
_entity_poly.pdbx_seq_one_letter_code
_entity_poly.pdbx_strand_id
1 'polypeptide(L)'
;YATFPLPGIQPCIVDADGCEIIGNDVQGNLCIKFPWPSMIRTIYRDHQRCKDVYFSTYKGKYFTGDGCRRDTDGLYRITGRVDDVINVSGHRIGTAEVENGINEHHLVIESAVVGFTHPIKGQGIYAYIILEKNSISEDLLIKEILETVNIEIGPIAKPDKIQFVSGLPKTRSGKIMRRILRKIADG
;
A
#
# COMPACT_ATOMS: atom_id res chain seq x y z
N TYR A 1 2.43 -1.95 13.16
CA TYR A 1 3.86 -2.22 13.12
C TYR A 1 4.12 -3.72 12.88
N ALA A 2 5.15 -4.03 12.08
CA ALA A 2 5.68 -5.40 11.96
C ALA A 2 6.70 -5.72 13.08
N THR A 3 7.01 -4.74 13.94
CA THR A 3 7.91 -4.80 15.07
C THR A 3 9.38 -5.12 14.70
N PHE A 4 10.07 -5.97 15.47
CA PHE A 4 11.43 -6.43 15.19
C PHE A 4 11.43 -7.68 14.31
N PRO A 5 12.48 -7.89 13.49
CA PRO A 5 12.61 -9.12 12.72
C PRO A 5 12.80 -10.33 13.64
N LEU A 6 12.32 -11.48 13.17
CA LEU A 6 12.59 -12.75 13.85
C LEU A 6 14.10 -13.05 13.84
N PRO A 7 14.64 -13.73 14.87
CA PRO A 7 16.03 -14.17 14.88
C PRO A 7 16.39 -14.94 13.60
N GLY A 8 17.52 -14.56 12.99
CA GLY A 8 17.99 -15.14 11.73
C GLY A 8 17.45 -14.49 10.46
N ILE A 9 16.44 -13.63 10.55
CA ILE A 9 15.97 -12.83 9.41
C ILE A 9 16.65 -11.45 9.45
N GLN A 10 17.31 -11.08 8.35
CA GLN A 10 18.03 -9.80 8.25
C GLN A 10 17.38 -8.90 7.19
N PRO A 11 16.34 -8.14 7.54
CA PRO A 11 15.76 -7.16 6.64
C PRO A 11 16.72 -5.98 6.43
N CYS A 12 16.60 -5.37 5.26
CA CYS A 12 17.20 -4.08 4.97
C CYS A 12 16.22 -3.21 4.18
N ILE A 13 16.33 -1.91 4.37
CA ILE A 13 15.61 -0.92 3.59
C ILE A 13 16.57 -0.43 2.51
N VAL A 14 16.14 -0.41 1.27
CA VAL A 14 16.94 0.05 0.13
C VAL A 14 16.25 1.19 -0.61
N ASP A 15 17.04 2.04 -1.23
CA ASP A 15 16.56 3.07 -2.15
C ASP A 15 16.15 2.48 -3.51
N ALA A 16 15.84 3.34 -4.48
CA ALA A 16 15.44 2.93 -5.82
C ALA A 16 16.58 2.21 -6.58
N ASP A 17 17.82 2.51 -6.27
CA ASP A 17 19.02 1.94 -6.90
C ASP A 17 19.49 0.65 -6.21
N GLY A 18 18.86 0.27 -5.10
CA GLY A 18 19.17 -0.91 -4.32
C GLY A 18 20.29 -0.72 -3.29
N CYS A 19 20.70 0.52 -3.04
CA CYS A 19 21.65 0.86 -1.96
C CYS A 19 20.95 0.80 -0.62
N GLU A 20 21.59 0.17 0.37
CA GLU A 20 21.04 0.07 1.71
C GLU A 20 21.01 1.42 2.42
N ILE A 21 19.84 1.80 2.91
CA ILE A 21 19.65 2.99 3.74
C ILE A 21 19.92 2.61 5.20
N ILE A 22 21.00 3.14 5.75
CA ILE A 22 21.45 2.86 7.11
C ILE A 22 20.82 3.85 8.10
N GLY A 23 20.66 3.40 9.36
CA GLY A 23 20.11 4.23 10.45
C GLY A 23 18.63 4.01 10.69
N ASN A 24 18.07 4.79 11.59
CA ASN A 24 16.64 4.82 11.93
C ASN A 24 15.97 6.04 11.31
N ASP A 25 14.64 6.11 11.41
CA ASP A 25 13.80 7.12 10.78
C ASP A 25 13.98 7.18 9.24
N VAL A 26 14.07 6.02 8.62
CA VAL A 26 14.30 5.85 7.19
C VAL A 26 13.18 5.08 6.52
N GLN A 27 12.93 5.37 5.25
CA GLN A 27 11.91 4.72 4.43
C GLN A 27 12.46 4.31 3.07
N GLY A 28 12.00 3.18 2.55
CA GLY A 28 12.40 2.67 1.23
C GLY A 28 11.74 1.33 0.94
N ASN A 29 12.35 0.55 0.06
CA ASN A 29 11.88 -0.78 -0.32
C ASN A 29 12.42 -1.84 0.64
N LEU A 30 11.55 -2.75 1.08
CA LEU A 30 11.95 -3.83 1.98
C LEU A 30 12.61 -4.98 1.22
N CYS A 31 13.83 -5.31 1.63
CA CYS A 31 14.55 -6.49 1.16
C CYS A 31 15.00 -7.35 2.34
N ILE A 32 15.38 -8.60 2.07
CA ILE A 32 16.03 -9.51 3.02
C ILE A 32 17.40 -9.86 2.46
N LYS A 33 18.44 -9.70 3.29
CA LYS A 33 19.86 -9.82 2.87
C LYS A 33 20.29 -11.26 2.58
N PHE A 34 19.85 -12.19 3.40
CA PHE A 34 20.33 -13.57 3.36
C PHE A 34 19.19 -14.56 3.26
N PRO A 35 19.42 -15.74 2.66
CA PRO A 35 18.46 -16.82 2.64
C PRO A 35 18.07 -17.27 4.06
N TRP A 36 16.83 -17.69 4.24
CA TRP A 36 16.30 -18.27 5.47
C TRP A 36 15.53 -19.56 5.15
N PRO A 37 15.31 -20.46 6.14
CA PRO A 37 14.74 -21.79 5.87
C PRO A 37 13.39 -21.81 5.12
N SER A 38 12.52 -20.87 5.36
CA SER A 38 11.20 -20.77 4.72
C SER A 38 11.17 -19.86 3.47
N MET A 39 12.31 -19.40 2.97
CA MET A 39 12.38 -18.61 1.74
C MET A 39 11.82 -19.42 0.56
N ILE A 40 11.09 -18.74 -0.32
CA ILE A 40 10.60 -19.35 -1.57
C ILE A 40 11.78 -19.91 -2.38
N ARG A 41 11.65 -21.14 -2.86
CA ARG A 41 12.66 -21.80 -3.71
C ARG A 41 12.33 -21.71 -5.19
N THR A 42 11.06 -21.73 -5.51
CA THR A 42 10.56 -21.67 -6.89
C THR A 42 9.06 -21.43 -6.92
N ILE A 43 8.56 -21.06 -8.11
CA ILE A 43 7.14 -21.10 -8.45
C ILE A 43 6.91 -22.38 -9.27
N TYR A 44 5.87 -23.12 -8.96
CA TYR A 44 5.57 -24.38 -9.65
C TYR A 44 5.47 -24.18 -11.17
N ARG A 45 6.28 -24.92 -11.91
CA ARG A 45 6.42 -24.86 -13.38
C ARG A 45 6.87 -23.50 -13.95
N ASP A 46 7.32 -22.56 -13.11
CA ASP A 46 7.74 -21.22 -13.55
C ASP A 46 8.87 -20.66 -12.67
N HIS A 47 10.03 -21.33 -12.74
CA HIS A 47 11.21 -20.91 -11.98
C HIS A 47 11.72 -19.52 -12.39
N GLN A 48 11.61 -19.18 -13.69
CA GLN A 48 12.04 -17.87 -14.17
C GLN A 48 11.25 -16.73 -13.51
N ARG A 49 9.94 -16.88 -13.40
CA ARG A 49 9.09 -15.93 -12.69
C ARG A 49 9.50 -15.74 -11.22
N CYS A 50 9.93 -16.81 -10.54
CA CYS A 50 10.44 -16.67 -9.18
C CYS A 50 11.69 -15.77 -9.12
N LYS A 51 12.62 -15.94 -10.07
CA LYS A 51 13.78 -15.08 -10.18
C LYS A 51 13.40 -13.63 -10.51
N ASP A 52 12.53 -13.44 -11.48
CA ASP A 52 12.15 -12.12 -11.97
C ASP A 52 11.43 -11.29 -10.88
N VAL A 53 10.54 -11.94 -10.14
CA VAL A 53 9.74 -11.25 -9.11
C VAL A 53 10.54 -10.92 -7.84
N TYR A 54 11.38 -11.85 -7.39
CA TYR A 54 11.97 -11.73 -6.04
C TYR A 54 13.47 -11.43 -6.02
N PHE A 55 14.20 -11.66 -7.12
CA PHE A 55 15.66 -11.59 -7.13
C PHE A 55 16.28 -10.73 -8.22
N SER A 56 15.49 -10.26 -9.21
CA SER A 56 16.01 -9.47 -10.32
C SER A 56 16.12 -7.97 -10.00
N THR A 57 15.18 -7.43 -9.23
CA THR A 57 15.10 -5.98 -8.94
C THR A 57 16.33 -5.50 -8.17
N TYR A 58 16.70 -6.20 -7.10
CA TYR A 58 17.85 -5.84 -6.27
C TYR A 58 18.82 -7.01 -6.16
N LYS A 59 19.92 -6.93 -6.92
CA LYS A 59 20.90 -8.03 -7.02
C LYS A 59 21.44 -8.45 -5.65
N GLY A 60 21.41 -9.75 -5.37
CA GLY A 60 21.90 -10.34 -4.13
C GLY A 60 20.98 -10.19 -2.92
N LYS A 61 19.78 -9.65 -3.10
CA LYS A 61 18.77 -9.50 -2.05
C LYS A 61 17.44 -10.14 -2.48
N TYR A 62 16.66 -10.59 -1.51
CA TYR A 62 15.28 -10.98 -1.72
C TYR A 62 14.40 -9.73 -1.60
N PHE A 63 13.73 -9.35 -2.69
CA PHE A 63 12.80 -8.23 -2.71
C PHE A 63 11.41 -8.68 -2.31
N THR A 64 10.83 -8.11 -1.26
CA THR A 64 9.50 -8.50 -0.77
C THR A 64 8.35 -7.95 -1.61
N GLY A 65 8.62 -6.89 -2.37
CA GLY A 65 7.61 -6.10 -3.09
C GLY A 65 6.85 -5.13 -2.20
N ASP A 66 7.33 -4.91 -0.98
CA ASP A 66 6.70 -3.99 -0.02
C ASP A 66 7.59 -2.78 0.26
N GLY A 67 6.95 -1.63 0.46
CA GLY A 67 7.56 -0.46 1.07
C GLY A 67 7.62 -0.62 2.58
N CYS A 68 8.64 -0.02 3.20
CA CYS A 68 8.87 -0.14 4.64
C CYS A 68 9.50 1.13 5.20
N ARG A 69 9.12 1.47 6.41
CA ARG A 69 9.78 2.48 7.24
C ARG A 69 10.36 1.81 8.48
N ARG A 70 11.57 2.20 8.85
CA ARG A 70 12.15 1.88 10.17
C ARG A 70 12.13 3.17 10.99
N ASP A 71 11.39 3.14 12.10
CA ASP A 71 11.22 4.32 12.96
C ASP A 71 12.45 4.64 13.81
N THR A 72 12.35 5.65 14.68
CA THR A 72 13.41 6.10 15.59
C THR A 72 13.87 5.01 16.55
N ASP A 73 12.97 4.11 16.94
CA ASP A 73 13.24 2.99 17.87
C ASP A 73 13.73 1.73 17.15
N GLY A 74 13.84 1.78 15.83
CA GLY A 74 14.29 0.66 15.00
C GLY A 74 13.19 -0.35 14.65
N LEU A 75 11.92 -0.04 14.95
CA LEU A 75 10.77 -0.88 14.63
C LEU A 75 10.40 -0.76 13.14
N TYR A 76 10.11 -1.88 12.51
CA TYR A 76 9.71 -1.91 11.11
C TYR A 76 8.19 -1.73 10.97
N ARG A 77 7.79 -0.85 10.06
CA ARG A 77 6.41 -0.63 9.65
C ARG A 77 6.30 -0.84 8.14
N ILE A 78 5.47 -1.78 7.72
CA ILE A 78 5.15 -1.97 6.30
C ILE A 78 4.23 -0.83 5.86
N THR A 79 4.60 -0.10 4.81
CA THR A 79 3.86 1.06 4.31
C THR A 79 2.92 0.70 3.15
N GLY A 80 2.98 -0.53 2.68
CA GLY A 80 2.13 -1.06 1.62
C GLY A 80 2.95 -1.73 0.51
N ARG A 81 2.27 -2.17 -0.55
CA ARG A 81 2.90 -2.74 -1.73
C ARG A 81 3.56 -1.64 -2.57
N VAL A 82 4.73 -1.93 -3.12
CA VAL A 82 5.43 -0.98 -4.03
C VAL A 82 4.66 -0.79 -5.34
N ASP A 83 3.95 -1.82 -5.78
CA ASP A 83 3.07 -1.80 -6.97
C ASP A 83 1.68 -1.18 -6.70
N ASP A 84 1.32 -0.93 -5.45
CA ASP A 84 0.09 -0.24 -5.03
C ASP A 84 0.34 1.23 -4.60
N VAL A 85 1.49 1.81 -4.93
CA VAL A 85 1.79 3.23 -4.72
C VAL A 85 1.15 4.05 -5.83
N ILE A 86 0.48 5.14 -5.45
CA ILE A 86 -0.13 6.11 -6.35
C ILE A 86 0.81 7.32 -6.47
N ASN A 87 1.09 7.77 -7.70
CA ASN A 87 1.90 8.95 -7.96
C ASN A 87 1.00 10.17 -8.21
N VAL A 88 0.72 10.93 -7.17
CA VAL A 88 -0.12 12.13 -7.23
C VAL A 88 0.79 13.36 -7.32
N SER A 89 0.81 14.04 -8.45
CA SER A 89 1.61 15.27 -8.64
C SER A 89 3.08 15.11 -8.22
N GLY A 90 3.68 13.94 -8.49
CA GLY A 90 5.07 13.65 -8.12
C GLY A 90 5.28 13.09 -6.71
N HIS A 91 4.26 13.05 -5.88
CA HIS A 91 4.31 12.43 -4.55
C HIS A 91 3.88 10.95 -4.62
N ARG A 92 4.63 10.11 -3.94
CA ARG A 92 4.35 8.67 -3.83
C ARG A 92 3.53 8.41 -2.57
N ILE A 93 2.27 8.04 -2.74
CA ILE A 93 1.31 7.80 -1.65
C ILE A 93 0.94 6.32 -1.65
N GLY A 94 1.09 5.65 -0.52
CA GLY A 94 0.70 4.25 -0.35
C GLY A 94 -0.83 4.12 -0.27
N THR A 95 -1.43 3.19 -1.03
CA THR A 95 -2.88 2.95 -0.95
C THR A 95 -3.31 2.59 0.47
N ALA A 96 -2.53 1.78 1.18
CA ALA A 96 -2.81 1.37 2.55
C ALA A 96 -2.79 2.56 3.54
N GLU A 97 -1.98 3.58 3.30
CA GLU A 97 -1.93 4.78 4.12
C GLU A 97 -3.23 5.58 3.99
N VAL A 98 -3.71 5.75 2.76
CA VAL A 98 -4.99 6.44 2.50
C VAL A 98 -6.17 5.63 3.05
N GLU A 99 -6.17 4.29 2.86
CA GLU A 99 -7.18 3.40 3.44
C GLU A 99 -7.23 3.52 4.96
N ASN A 100 -6.08 3.54 5.64
CA ASN A 100 -6.02 3.75 7.09
C ASN A 100 -6.63 5.08 7.49
N GLY A 101 -6.29 6.18 6.81
CA GLY A 101 -6.87 7.49 7.10
C GLY A 101 -8.39 7.54 6.88
N ILE A 102 -8.91 6.88 5.83
CA ILE A 102 -10.35 6.76 5.58
C ILE A 102 -11.03 5.93 6.68
N ASN A 103 -10.41 4.83 7.12
CA ASN A 103 -10.96 3.90 8.10
C ASN A 103 -10.99 4.47 9.53
N GLU A 104 -10.32 5.60 9.82
CA GLU A 104 -10.47 6.33 11.09
C GLU A 104 -11.85 6.99 11.23
N HIS A 105 -12.58 7.17 10.13
CA HIS A 105 -13.93 7.70 10.20
C HIS A 105 -14.90 6.65 10.73
N HIS A 106 -15.63 6.98 11.82
CA HIS A 106 -16.44 6.07 12.63
C HIS A 106 -17.55 5.30 11.90
N LEU A 107 -18.02 5.78 10.75
CA LEU A 107 -19.03 5.12 9.92
C LEU A 107 -18.42 4.24 8.81
N VAL A 108 -17.12 4.22 8.65
CA VAL A 108 -16.45 3.40 7.64
C VAL A 108 -16.20 2.00 8.19
N ILE A 109 -16.75 0.99 7.53
CA ILE A 109 -16.52 -0.42 7.85
C ILE A 109 -15.22 -0.89 7.20
N GLU A 110 -15.04 -0.58 5.92
CA GLU A 110 -13.90 -1.01 5.13
C GLU A 110 -13.74 -0.10 3.93
N SER A 111 -12.51 0.15 3.54
CA SER A 111 -12.20 0.89 2.32
C SER A 111 -11.19 0.18 1.43
N ALA A 112 -11.19 0.52 0.15
CA ALA A 112 -10.19 0.10 -0.81
C ALA A 112 -9.83 1.28 -1.70
N VAL A 113 -8.53 1.56 -1.79
CA VAL A 113 -8.01 2.68 -2.56
C VAL A 113 -7.21 2.17 -3.76
N VAL A 114 -7.40 2.80 -4.90
CA VAL A 114 -6.63 2.55 -6.13
C VAL A 114 -6.27 3.87 -6.81
N GLY A 115 -5.16 3.85 -7.55
CA GLY A 115 -4.85 4.92 -8.49
C GLY A 115 -5.65 4.77 -9.77
N PHE A 116 -6.06 5.89 -10.37
CA PHE A 116 -6.63 5.95 -11.71
C PHE A 116 -5.93 7.05 -12.51
N THR A 117 -6.01 6.98 -13.83
CA THR A 117 -5.41 7.97 -14.74
C THR A 117 -6.08 9.32 -14.58
N HIS A 118 -5.29 10.35 -14.20
CA HIS A 118 -5.79 11.71 -14.01
C HIS A 118 -5.08 12.68 -14.98
N PRO A 119 -5.81 13.51 -15.75
CA PRO A 119 -5.24 14.31 -16.85
C PRO A 119 -4.23 15.36 -16.40
N ILE A 120 -4.30 15.83 -15.16
CA ILE A 120 -3.42 16.89 -14.63
C ILE A 120 -2.38 16.34 -13.66
N LYS A 121 -2.79 15.43 -12.75
CA LYS A 121 -1.95 14.94 -11.65
C LYS A 121 -1.11 13.72 -12.03
N GLY A 122 -1.27 13.18 -13.25
CA GLY A 122 -0.75 11.88 -13.66
C GLY A 122 -1.61 10.74 -13.13
N GLN A 123 -1.68 10.57 -11.81
CA GLN A 123 -2.64 9.68 -11.16
C GLN A 123 -3.49 10.44 -10.14
N GLY A 124 -4.74 10.05 -10.03
CA GLY A 124 -5.67 10.47 -8.98
C GLY A 124 -5.96 9.31 -8.02
N ILE A 125 -6.54 9.63 -6.89
CA ILE A 125 -6.92 8.67 -5.84
C ILE A 125 -8.40 8.37 -5.95
N TYR A 126 -8.76 7.09 -6.10
CA TYR A 126 -10.14 6.62 -6.10
C TYR A 126 -10.38 5.73 -4.90
N ALA A 127 -11.30 6.10 -4.04
CA ALA A 127 -11.68 5.35 -2.84
C ALA A 127 -13.05 4.67 -3.02
N TYR A 128 -13.10 3.37 -2.81
CA TYR A 128 -14.33 2.57 -2.67
C TYR A 128 -14.55 2.30 -1.20
N ILE A 129 -15.72 2.67 -0.66
CA ILE A 129 -15.95 2.69 0.78
C ILE A 129 -17.25 1.93 1.12
N ILE A 130 -17.18 1.03 2.07
CA ILE A 130 -18.34 0.39 2.70
C ILE A 130 -18.65 1.16 3.98
N LEU A 131 -19.89 1.62 4.10
CA LEU A 131 -20.37 2.34 5.27
C LEU A 131 -21.33 1.50 6.11
N GLU A 132 -21.38 1.80 7.40
CA GLU A 132 -22.49 1.38 8.23
C GLU A 132 -23.79 2.04 7.75
N LYS A 133 -24.92 1.37 8.01
CA LYS A 133 -26.24 1.94 7.72
C LYS A 133 -26.42 3.21 8.55
N ASN A 134 -26.64 4.32 7.86
CA ASN A 134 -26.84 5.63 8.47
C ASN A 134 -27.87 6.42 7.65
N SER A 135 -28.29 7.57 8.18
CA SER A 135 -29.26 8.50 7.55
C SER A 135 -28.60 9.83 7.14
N ILE A 136 -27.27 9.90 7.15
CA ILE A 136 -26.51 11.10 6.75
C ILE A 136 -26.45 11.17 5.23
N SER A 137 -26.52 12.38 4.68
CA SER A 137 -26.42 12.56 3.23
C SER A 137 -25.02 12.22 2.71
N GLU A 138 -24.93 11.67 1.50
CA GLU A 138 -23.65 11.32 0.88
C GLU A 138 -22.68 12.49 0.80
N ASP A 139 -23.18 13.70 0.46
CA ASP A 139 -22.34 14.91 0.34
C ASP A 139 -21.68 15.29 1.67
N LEU A 140 -22.39 15.10 2.78
CA LEU A 140 -21.83 15.37 4.11
C LEU A 140 -20.80 14.31 4.49
N LEU A 141 -21.10 13.06 4.26
CA LEU A 141 -20.16 11.94 4.50
C LEU A 141 -18.86 12.08 3.70
N ILE A 142 -18.94 12.47 2.43
CA ILE A 142 -17.78 12.74 1.60
C ILE A 142 -16.91 13.84 2.22
N LYS A 143 -17.52 14.95 2.68
CA LYS A 143 -16.79 16.04 3.31
C LYS A 143 -16.10 15.60 4.61
N GLU A 144 -16.79 14.86 5.47
CA GLU A 144 -16.24 14.36 6.72
C GLU A 144 -15.08 13.39 6.48
N ILE A 145 -15.21 12.45 5.55
CA ILE A 145 -14.14 11.51 5.19
C ILE A 145 -12.92 12.25 4.61
N LEU A 146 -13.14 13.22 3.70
CA LEU A 146 -12.05 14.02 3.14
C LEU A 146 -11.32 14.83 4.20
N GLU A 147 -12.04 15.33 5.20
CA GLU A 147 -11.43 16.07 6.31
C GLU A 147 -10.67 15.12 7.25
N THR A 148 -11.19 13.94 7.53
CA THR A 148 -10.46 12.90 8.29
C THR A 148 -9.14 12.57 7.62
N VAL A 149 -9.12 12.29 6.31
CA VAL A 149 -7.89 12.03 5.56
C VAL A 149 -6.93 13.23 5.58
N ASN A 150 -7.48 14.45 5.52
CA ASN A 150 -6.68 15.67 5.58
C ASN A 150 -5.95 15.84 6.93
N ILE A 151 -6.63 15.51 8.01
CA ILE A 151 -6.05 15.59 9.38
C ILE A 151 -4.99 14.51 9.58
N GLU A 152 -5.29 13.26 9.15
CA GLU A 152 -4.43 12.09 9.39
C GLU A 152 -3.16 12.07 8.52
N ILE A 153 -3.27 12.53 7.26
CA ILE A 153 -2.18 12.39 6.28
C ILE A 153 -1.80 13.75 5.66
N GLY A 154 -2.81 14.53 5.28
CA GLY A 154 -2.62 15.81 4.63
C GLY A 154 -3.39 15.94 3.31
N PRO A 155 -3.43 17.15 2.73
CA PRO A 155 -4.30 17.48 1.60
C PRO A 155 -3.99 16.71 0.31
N ILE A 156 -2.75 16.27 0.12
CA ILE A 156 -2.30 15.54 -1.07
C ILE A 156 -2.90 14.13 -1.17
N ALA A 157 -3.29 13.55 -0.02
CA ALA A 157 -3.84 12.22 0.08
C ALA A 157 -5.37 12.15 -0.05
N LYS A 158 -6.04 13.31 -0.18
CA LYS A 158 -7.49 13.36 -0.35
C LYS A 158 -7.91 12.62 -1.63
N PRO A 159 -8.85 11.67 -1.54
CA PRO A 159 -9.43 11.04 -2.72
C PRO A 159 -10.04 12.06 -3.69
N ASP A 160 -9.74 11.92 -4.99
CA ASP A 160 -10.37 12.70 -6.06
C ASP A 160 -11.78 12.18 -6.37
N LYS A 161 -11.98 10.87 -6.14
CA LYS A 161 -13.28 10.21 -6.32
C LYS A 161 -13.56 9.29 -5.13
N ILE A 162 -14.77 9.34 -4.63
CA ILE A 162 -15.30 8.44 -3.61
C ILE A 162 -16.54 7.76 -4.17
N GLN A 163 -16.63 6.46 -4.00
CA GLN A 163 -17.80 5.66 -4.31
C GLN A 163 -18.18 4.80 -3.12
N PHE A 164 -19.40 4.98 -2.62
CA PHE A 164 -19.97 4.10 -1.62
C PHE A 164 -20.47 2.81 -2.28
N VAL A 165 -20.09 1.69 -1.72
CA VAL A 165 -20.37 0.36 -2.27
C VAL A 165 -20.89 -0.57 -1.18
N SER A 166 -21.71 -1.56 -1.58
CA SER A 166 -22.22 -2.58 -0.67
C SER A 166 -21.23 -3.70 -0.36
N GLY A 167 -20.14 -3.80 -1.12
CA GLY A 167 -19.09 -4.80 -0.93
C GLY A 167 -17.90 -4.58 -1.84
N LEU A 168 -16.73 -5.07 -1.42
CA LEU A 168 -15.49 -5.04 -2.19
C LEU A 168 -15.19 -6.42 -2.79
N PRO A 169 -14.68 -6.49 -4.03
CA PRO A 169 -14.29 -7.76 -4.63
C PRO A 169 -13.10 -8.35 -3.86
N LYS A 170 -13.27 -9.57 -3.36
CA LYS A 170 -12.27 -10.27 -2.55
C LYS A 170 -11.91 -11.62 -3.16
N THR A 171 -10.67 -12.03 -2.98
CA THR A 171 -10.24 -13.40 -3.23
C THR A 171 -10.89 -14.35 -2.21
N ARG A 172 -10.79 -15.67 -2.45
CA ARG A 172 -11.24 -16.69 -1.50
C ARG A 172 -10.56 -16.55 -0.11
N SER A 173 -9.35 -15.99 -0.05
CA SER A 173 -8.61 -15.74 1.18
C SER A 173 -8.93 -14.39 1.84
N GLY A 174 -9.93 -13.65 1.34
CA GLY A 174 -10.36 -12.35 1.90
C GLY A 174 -9.55 -11.12 1.45
N LYS A 175 -8.55 -11.29 0.56
CA LYS A 175 -7.77 -10.15 0.05
C LYS A 175 -8.55 -9.37 -1.00
N ILE A 176 -8.58 -8.05 -0.87
CA ILE A 176 -9.21 -7.14 -1.84
C ILE A 176 -8.50 -7.26 -3.20
N MET A 177 -9.31 -7.40 -4.25
CA MET A 177 -8.83 -7.55 -5.63
C MET A 177 -8.65 -6.17 -6.30
N ARG A 178 -7.66 -5.37 -5.84
CA ARG A 178 -7.39 -4.00 -6.32
C ARG A 178 -7.24 -3.91 -7.84
N ARG A 179 -6.76 -4.98 -8.49
CA ARG A 179 -6.67 -5.01 -9.96
C ARG A 179 -8.02 -4.86 -10.65
N ILE A 180 -9.10 -5.39 -10.07
CA ILE A 180 -10.46 -5.23 -10.60
C ILE A 180 -10.92 -3.80 -10.37
N LEU A 181 -10.76 -3.29 -9.14
CA LEU A 181 -11.15 -1.92 -8.80
C LEU A 181 -10.43 -0.88 -9.66
N ARG A 182 -9.13 -1.08 -9.92
CA ARG A 182 -8.35 -0.19 -10.81
C ARG A 182 -8.91 -0.18 -12.24
N LYS A 183 -9.26 -1.35 -12.80
CA LYS A 183 -9.89 -1.41 -14.12
C LYS A 183 -11.23 -0.69 -14.17
N ILE A 184 -12.02 -0.75 -13.10
CA ILE A 184 -13.30 -0.03 -13.00
C ILE A 184 -13.06 1.48 -12.88
N ALA A 185 -12.02 1.89 -12.17
CA ALA A 185 -11.66 3.29 -11.98
C ALA A 185 -11.17 3.98 -13.26
N ASP A 186 -10.51 3.24 -14.13
CA ASP A 186 -9.98 3.73 -15.42
C ASP A 186 -11.01 3.67 -16.57
N GLY A 187 -12.16 2.97 -16.42
CA GLY A 187 -13.24 2.82 -17.42
C GLY A 187 -13.17 1.49 -18.10
#